data_42a28bc5c17e80688bd763f415ace65b
#
_entry.id   42a28bc5c17e80688bd763f415ace65b
#
_cell.length_a   1.000
_cell.length_b   1.000
_cell.length_c   1.000
_cell.angle_alpha   90.00
_cell.angle_beta   90.00
_cell.angle_gamma   90.00
#
_symmetry.space_group_name_H-M   'P 1'
#
loop_
_entity.id
_entity.type
_entity.pdbx_description
1 polymer ?
#
loop_
_entity_poly.entity_id
_entity_poly.type
_entity_poly.pdbx_seq_one_letter_code
_entity_poly.pdbx_strand_id
1 'polypeptide(L)'
;MLYPLKFNPIYKEKVWGGQKLKNVLSKKNVISEKCGESWEISGVEGDISVVANGSLKGNNMEELIEVYMGDLVGDSVYEKFGLEFPLLIKFIDADDDLSVQVHPDDETAMELHNSFGKNEMWYVVQAEKDAELINGFSKSISREEFIAHLDNGTLKDVLNVEKVKAGEVFNIPTGRVHSIGKGILLAEIQQTSDITYRIFDWNRKDLNGNYRELHTDFAISVLNFELQSDYKLNYSSELNQTNAILANKYFTVNYLEIXXXXXXXXXXXXXXXXXLVNINPKTKSTFLEVYIEIPQTDVD
;
A
#
# COMPACT_ATOMS: atom_id res chain seq x y z
N MET A 1 -24.07 9.80 -15.52
CA MET A 1 -22.81 9.73 -16.27
C MET A 1 -21.64 9.79 -15.28
N LEU A 2 -20.72 8.83 -15.36
CA LEU A 2 -19.52 8.81 -14.51
C LEU A 2 -18.55 9.92 -14.92
N TYR A 3 -17.80 10.42 -13.95
CA TYR A 3 -16.81 11.49 -14.10
C TYR A 3 -15.64 11.15 -13.15
N PRO A 4 -14.47 11.79 -13.27
CA PRO A 4 -13.37 11.52 -12.38
C PRO A 4 -13.73 11.78 -10.92
N LEU A 5 -13.77 10.72 -10.13
CA LEU A 5 -14.14 10.78 -8.72
C LEU A 5 -12.93 11.14 -7.87
N LYS A 6 -13.17 11.91 -6.82
CA LYS A 6 -12.20 12.19 -5.74
C LYS A 6 -12.83 11.67 -4.46
N PHE A 7 -12.01 11.18 -3.56
CA PHE A 7 -12.49 10.61 -2.30
C PHE A 7 -12.01 11.44 -1.12
N ASN A 8 -12.78 11.42 -0.04
CA ASN A 8 -12.37 11.99 1.23
C ASN A 8 -11.34 11.04 1.85
N PRO A 9 -10.13 11.51 2.18
CA PRO A 9 -9.17 10.62 2.85
C PRO A 9 -9.65 10.25 4.24
N ILE A 10 -9.36 9.01 4.65
CA ILE A 10 -9.66 8.50 6.00
C ILE A 10 -8.34 8.53 6.78
N TYR A 11 -8.31 9.29 7.88
CA TYR A 11 -7.08 9.46 8.67
C TYR A 11 -7.06 8.49 9.84
N LYS A 12 -5.90 7.89 10.08
CA LYS A 12 -5.69 6.93 11.18
C LYS A 12 -4.58 7.43 12.11
N GLU A 13 -4.93 7.58 13.38
CA GLU A 13 -3.94 7.84 14.43
C GLU A 13 -3.15 6.58 14.70
N LYS A 14 -1.84 6.73 14.83
CA LYS A 14 -0.93 5.62 15.13
C LYS A 14 0.12 6.12 16.12
N VAL A 15 0.56 5.25 17.02
CA VAL A 15 1.59 5.60 18.01
C VAL A 15 2.86 6.13 17.34
N TRP A 16 3.15 5.63 16.13
CA TRP A 16 4.33 6.01 15.32
C TRP A 16 4.04 7.14 14.33
N GLY A 17 2.83 7.65 14.27
CA GLY A 17 2.42 8.68 13.30
C GLY A 17 3.00 10.06 13.61
N GLY A 18 2.98 10.92 12.60
CA GLY A 18 3.53 12.27 12.67
C GLY A 18 2.66 13.33 11.99
N GLN A 19 3.29 14.36 11.46
CA GLN A 19 2.61 15.51 10.87
C GLN A 19 2.96 15.75 9.40
N LYS A 20 3.71 14.85 8.75
CA LYS A 20 4.12 15.04 7.35
C LYS A 20 2.92 14.97 6.39
N LEU A 21 1.87 14.22 6.73
CA LEU A 21 0.63 14.20 5.93
C LEU A 21 0.06 15.62 5.80
N LYS A 22 0.07 16.39 6.88
CA LYS A 22 -0.37 17.78 6.90
C LYS A 22 0.68 18.72 6.29
N ASN A 23 1.92 18.64 6.76
CA ASN A 23 2.96 19.64 6.49
C ASN A 23 3.63 19.43 5.13
N VAL A 24 3.75 18.21 4.64
CA VAL A 24 4.41 17.88 3.36
C VAL A 24 3.36 17.66 2.26
N LEU A 25 2.34 16.83 2.53
CA LEU A 25 1.32 16.51 1.53
C LEU A 25 0.14 17.50 1.53
N SER A 26 0.15 18.50 2.42
CA SER A 26 -0.89 19.52 2.52
C SER A 26 -2.30 18.94 2.72
N LYS A 27 -2.38 17.80 3.39
CA LYS A 27 -3.67 17.17 3.69
C LYS A 27 -4.48 18.04 4.64
N LYS A 28 -5.73 18.27 4.28
CA LYS A 28 -6.65 19.12 5.08
C LYS A 28 -7.37 18.26 6.12
N ASN A 29 -7.77 18.91 7.21
CA ASN A 29 -8.56 18.28 8.28
C ASN A 29 -7.83 17.17 9.04
N VAL A 30 -6.49 17.14 8.96
CA VAL A 30 -5.67 16.28 9.83
C VAL A 30 -5.63 16.95 11.19
N ILE A 31 -6.34 16.38 12.15
CA ILE A 31 -6.51 16.97 13.50
C ILE A 31 -5.39 16.48 14.44
N SER A 32 -5.09 15.18 14.36
CA SER A 32 -4.14 14.55 15.27
C SER A 32 -2.69 14.91 14.95
N GLU A 33 -1.87 15.09 15.97
CA GLU A 33 -0.42 15.22 15.84
C GLU A 33 0.26 13.87 15.60
N LYS A 34 -0.48 12.77 15.78
CA LYS A 34 -0.02 11.40 15.58
C LYS A 34 -0.76 10.72 14.41
N CYS A 35 -0.97 11.46 13.31
CA CYS A 35 -1.62 10.91 12.15
C CYS A 35 -0.63 10.06 11.34
N GLY A 36 -0.73 8.74 11.44
CA GLY A 36 0.20 7.82 10.79
C GLY A 36 -0.20 7.46 9.36
N GLU A 37 -1.51 7.43 9.06
CA GLU A 37 -1.98 6.99 7.74
C GLU A 37 -3.07 7.91 7.20
N SER A 38 -3.06 8.09 5.88
CA SER A 38 -4.13 8.74 5.11
C SER A 38 -4.56 7.75 4.03
N TRP A 39 -5.72 7.10 4.23
CA TRP A 39 -6.28 6.15 3.29
C TRP A 39 -6.96 6.93 2.17
N GLU A 40 -6.39 6.90 0.98
CA GLU A 40 -6.83 7.70 -0.17
C GLU A 40 -8.00 7.05 -0.92
N ILE A 41 -7.97 5.71 -1.02
CA ILE A 41 -9.07 4.91 -1.53
C ILE A 41 -9.06 3.58 -0.77
N SER A 42 -10.24 3.15 -0.31
CA SER A 42 -10.38 1.97 0.54
C SER A 42 -11.69 1.26 0.29
N GLY A 43 -11.61 -0.08 0.14
CA GLY A 43 -12.76 -0.97 0.20
C GLY A 43 -12.86 -1.72 1.54
N VAL A 44 -12.03 -1.39 2.53
CA VAL A 44 -12.02 -2.09 3.83
C VAL A 44 -13.33 -1.85 4.58
N GLU A 45 -13.97 -2.94 5.01
CA GLU A 45 -15.24 -2.89 5.76
C GLU A 45 -15.11 -1.96 6.98
N GLY A 46 -16.06 -1.06 7.15
CA GLY A 46 -16.03 -0.05 8.20
C GLY A 46 -15.30 1.23 7.84
N ASP A 47 -14.45 1.19 6.80
CA ASP A 47 -13.63 2.31 6.34
C ASP A 47 -13.69 2.47 4.82
N ILE A 48 -14.87 2.32 4.23
CA ILE A 48 -15.09 2.42 2.77
C ILE A 48 -15.03 3.88 2.34
N SER A 49 -14.27 4.18 1.30
CA SER A 49 -14.08 5.54 0.79
C SER A 49 -15.39 6.18 0.31
N VAL A 50 -15.56 7.46 0.63
CA VAL A 50 -16.72 8.28 0.29
C VAL A 50 -16.32 9.36 -0.70
N VAL A 51 -17.13 9.52 -1.76
CA VAL A 51 -16.87 10.50 -2.84
C VAL A 51 -16.95 11.93 -2.30
N ALA A 52 -15.95 12.74 -2.66
CA ALA A 52 -15.79 14.13 -2.21
C ALA A 52 -16.30 15.19 -3.21
N ASN A 53 -16.58 14.80 -4.47
CA ASN A 53 -16.87 15.79 -5.53
C ASN A 53 -18.08 15.40 -6.39
N GLY A 54 -18.62 16.38 -7.11
CA GLY A 54 -19.63 16.20 -8.15
C GLY A 54 -20.99 15.73 -7.64
N SER A 55 -21.79 15.17 -8.55
CA SER A 55 -23.18 14.74 -8.26
C SER A 55 -23.24 13.47 -7.42
N LEU A 56 -22.15 12.70 -7.34
CA LEU A 56 -22.09 11.46 -6.54
C LEU A 56 -21.46 11.69 -5.15
N LYS A 57 -21.21 12.94 -4.80
CA LYS A 57 -20.63 13.29 -3.49
C LYS A 57 -21.50 12.73 -2.34
N GLY A 58 -20.84 12.07 -1.41
CA GLY A 58 -21.48 11.49 -0.23
C GLY A 58 -21.79 10.01 -0.34
N ASN A 59 -21.78 9.44 -1.55
CA ASN A 59 -21.93 7.99 -1.72
C ASN A 59 -20.59 7.30 -1.46
N ASN A 60 -20.64 6.11 -0.89
CA ASN A 60 -19.43 5.33 -0.68
C ASN A 60 -19.12 4.44 -1.90
N MET A 61 -17.92 3.88 -1.95
CA MET A 61 -17.42 3.08 -3.08
C MET A 61 -18.32 1.86 -3.33
N GLU A 62 -18.76 1.15 -2.29
CA GLU A 62 -19.61 -0.03 -2.41
C GLU A 62 -20.97 0.31 -3.05
N GLU A 63 -21.61 1.39 -2.57
CA GLU A 63 -22.86 1.90 -3.14
C GLU A 63 -22.71 2.21 -4.64
N LEU A 64 -21.57 2.79 -5.01
CA LEU A 64 -21.30 3.10 -6.41
C LEU A 64 -21.06 1.85 -7.26
N ILE A 65 -20.36 0.85 -6.72
CA ILE A 65 -20.15 -0.41 -7.43
C ILE A 65 -21.50 -1.13 -7.61
N GLU A 66 -22.37 -1.09 -6.60
CA GLU A 66 -23.71 -1.70 -6.71
C GLU A 66 -24.52 -1.09 -7.88
N VAL A 67 -24.39 0.23 -8.10
CA VAL A 67 -25.16 0.93 -9.14
C VAL A 67 -24.48 0.85 -10.53
N TYR A 68 -23.16 1.01 -10.57
CA TYR A 68 -22.42 1.18 -11.83
C TYR A 68 -21.63 -0.06 -12.28
N MET A 69 -21.46 -1.03 -11.39
CA MET A 69 -20.84 -2.32 -11.70
C MET A 69 -19.54 -2.16 -12.50
N GLY A 70 -19.40 -2.90 -13.59
CA GLY A 70 -18.23 -2.84 -14.47
C GLY A 70 -18.01 -1.49 -15.14
N ASP A 71 -19.04 -0.65 -15.26
CA ASP A 71 -18.87 0.73 -15.78
C ASP A 71 -17.93 1.56 -14.88
N LEU A 72 -17.88 1.24 -13.58
CA LEU A 72 -17.03 1.95 -12.62
C LEU A 72 -15.66 1.30 -12.46
N VAL A 73 -15.64 -0.01 -12.20
CA VAL A 73 -14.39 -0.71 -11.82
C VAL A 73 -13.81 -1.56 -12.94
N GLY A 74 -14.54 -1.74 -14.03
CA GLY A 74 -14.19 -2.65 -15.13
C GLY A 74 -14.92 -3.99 -14.97
N ASP A 75 -15.39 -4.56 -16.09
CA ASP A 75 -16.19 -5.79 -16.06
C ASP A 75 -15.46 -6.94 -15.37
N SER A 76 -14.20 -7.19 -15.74
CA SER A 76 -13.39 -8.27 -15.15
C SER A 76 -13.20 -8.11 -13.64
N VAL A 77 -12.99 -6.87 -13.19
CA VAL A 77 -12.84 -6.58 -11.75
C VAL A 77 -14.17 -6.85 -11.04
N TYR A 78 -15.29 -6.37 -11.60
CA TYR A 78 -16.61 -6.59 -11.03
C TYR A 78 -16.96 -8.09 -10.99
N GLU A 79 -16.69 -8.83 -12.06
CA GLU A 79 -16.93 -10.28 -12.12
C GLU A 79 -16.16 -11.03 -11.03
N LYS A 80 -14.93 -10.60 -10.76
CA LYS A 80 -14.05 -11.28 -9.79
C LYS A 80 -14.32 -10.88 -8.33
N PHE A 81 -14.59 -9.61 -8.08
CA PHE A 81 -14.66 -9.06 -6.71
C PHE A 81 -16.06 -8.63 -6.27
N GLY A 82 -17.02 -8.57 -7.20
CA GLY A 82 -18.38 -8.13 -6.89
C GLY A 82 -18.39 -6.70 -6.34
N LEU A 83 -18.97 -6.53 -5.17
CA LEU A 83 -19.10 -5.20 -4.54
C LEU A 83 -17.84 -4.76 -3.79
N GLU A 84 -16.90 -5.67 -3.52
CA GLU A 84 -15.68 -5.34 -2.79
C GLU A 84 -14.67 -4.63 -3.69
N PHE A 85 -14.30 -3.40 -3.36
CA PHE A 85 -13.22 -2.72 -4.04
C PHE A 85 -11.89 -3.36 -3.58
N PRO A 86 -11.09 -3.92 -4.50
CA PRO A 86 -10.01 -4.83 -4.10
C PRO A 86 -8.69 -4.20 -3.69
N LEU A 87 -8.60 -2.87 -3.62
CA LEU A 87 -7.37 -2.16 -3.25
C LEU A 87 -7.56 -1.23 -2.07
N LEU A 88 -6.48 -1.05 -1.32
CA LEU A 88 -6.32 0.01 -0.33
C LEU A 88 -5.05 0.78 -0.71
N ILE A 89 -5.21 2.07 -0.96
CA ILE A 89 -4.09 2.95 -1.30
C ILE A 89 -4.00 4.03 -0.23
N LYS A 90 -2.80 4.21 0.33
CA LYS A 90 -2.62 5.15 1.44
C LYS A 90 -1.25 5.79 1.43
N PHE A 91 -1.15 6.92 2.12
CA PHE A 91 0.13 7.50 2.51
C PHE A 91 0.40 7.14 3.97
N ILE A 92 1.65 6.84 4.26
CA ILE A 92 2.13 6.50 5.61
C ILE A 92 3.21 7.51 6.02
N ASP A 93 3.01 8.12 7.19
CA ASP A 93 4.00 9.03 7.81
C ASP A 93 4.58 8.33 9.04
N ALA A 94 5.79 7.83 8.92
CA ALA A 94 6.53 7.16 10.00
C ALA A 94 7.38 8.19 10.76
N ASP A 95 6.83 8.77 11.81
CA ASP A 95 7.58 9.65 12.73
C ASP A 95 8.38 8.83 13.76
N ASP A 96 8.05 7.55 13.87
CA ASP A 96 8.78 6.54 14.65
C ASP A 96 8.69 5.22 13.89
N ASP A 97 9.49 4.24 14.27
CA ASP A 97 9.55 2.93 13.59
C ASP A 97 8.20 2.20 13.68
N LEU A 98 7.70 1.66 12.58
CA LEU A 98 6.57 0.74 12.58
C LEU A 98 7.02 -0.62 13.13
N SER A 99 6.06 -1.45 13.56
CA SER A 99 6.37 -2.80 14.03
C SER A 99 7.03 -3.63 12.91
N VAL A 100 7.87 -4.56 13.30
CA VAL A 100 8.34 -5.62 12.40
C VAL A 100 7.17 -6.59 12.23
N GLN A 101 6.79 -6.88 11.00
CA GLN A 101 5.53 -7.55 10.70
C GLN A 101 5.61 -8.35 9.39
N VAL A 102 4.59 -9.19 9.19
CA VAL A 102 4.41 -9.98 7.97
C VAL A 102 2.91 -10.12 7.70
N HIS A 103 2.55 -10.36 6.45
CA HIS A 103 1.16 -10.49 6.03
C HIS A 103 0.90 -11.87 5.40
N PRO A 104 -0.29 -12.46 5.65
CA PRO A 104 -0.66 -13.74 5.04
C PRO A 104 -1.06 -13.57 3.57
N ASP A 105 -0.98 -14.65 2.82
CA ASP A 105 -1.51 -14.72 1.45
C ASP A 105 -3.04 -14.88 1.46
N ASP A 106 -3.64 -14.90 0.24
CA ASP A 106 -5.09 -14.98 0.07
C ASP A 106 -5.67 -16.24 0.72
N GLU A 107 -4.99 -17.40 0.55
CA GLU A 107 -5.48 -18.67 1.08
C GLU A 107 -5.54 -18.65 2.61
N THR A 108 -4.43 -18.26 3.24
CA THR A 108 -4.32 -18.17 4.71
C THR A 108 -5.28 -17.10 5.27
N ALA A 109 -5.34 -15.95 4.62
CA ALA A 109 -6.20 -14.83 5.07
C ALA A 109 -7.68 -15.23 4.98
N MET A 110 -8.07 -15.91 3.90
CA MET A 110 -9.46 -16.39 3.74
C MET A 110 -9.81 -17.44 4.78
N GLU A 111 -8.92 -18.41 4.98
CA GLU A 111 -9.16 -19.50 5.94
C GLU A 111 -9.29 -19.00 7.39
N LEU A 112 -8.39 -18.11 7.79
CA LEU A 112 -8.30 -17.68 9.20
C LEU A 112 -9.11 -16.43 9.54
N HIS A 113 -9.35 -15.55 8.56
CA HIS A 113 -9.90 -14.21 8.83
C HIS A 113 -11.03 -13.81 7.89
N ASN A 114 -11.40 -14.66 6.93
CA ASN A 114 -12.40 -14.33 5.90
C ASN A 114 -12.05 -13.02 5.19
N SER A 115 -10.81 -12.88 4.74
CA SER A 115 -10.26 -11.65 4.17
C SER A 115 -9.31 -11.95 3.02
N PHE A 116 -8.93 -10.91 2.28
CA PHE A 116 -7.85 -10.99 1.28
C PHE A 116 -6.48 -11.06 1.97
N GLY A 117 -5.51 -11.61 1.27
CA GLY A 117 -4.10 -11.46 1.62
C GLY A 117 -3.68 -10.00 1.51
N LYS A 118 -2.42 -9.71 1.82
CA LYS A 118 -1.96 -8.31 1.85
C LYS A 118 -0.61 -8.16 1.15
N ASN A 119 -0.64 -8.31 -0.19
CA ASN A 119 0.51 -7.94 -1.02
C ASN A 119 0.57 -6.43 -1.11
N GLU A 120 1.77 -5.87 -1.00
CA GLU A 120 1.99 -4.43 -0.95
C GLU A 120 3.12 -3.99 -1.89
N MET A 121 3.09 -2.72 -2.25
CA MET A 121 4.18 -2.01 -2.89
C MET A 121 4.33 -0.65 -2.21
N TRP A 122 5.56 -0.24 -1.95
CA TRP A 122 5.87 1.05 -1.34
C TRP A 122 6.61 1.95 -2.33
N TYR A 123 6.17 3.20 -2.44
CA TYR A 123 6.87 4.27 -3.15
C TYR A 123 7.29 5.32 -2.11
N VAL A 124 8.58 5.54 -1.95
CA VAL A 124 9.11 6.51 -0.98
C VAL A 124 8.90 7.93 -1.51
N VAL A 125 8.03 8.69 -0.87
CA VAL A 125 7.74 10.09 -1.22
C VAL A 125 8.84 11.00 -0.67
N GLN A 126 9.25 10.73 0.58
CA GLN A 126 10.31 11.50 1.27
C GLN A 126 10.96 10.61 2.31
N ALA A 127 12.27 10.76 2.47
CA ALA A 127 13.01 10.10 3.53
C ALA A 127 13.97 11.10 4.17
N GLU A 128 14.03 11.09 5.48
CA GLU A 128 15.01 11.88 6.24
C GLU A 128 16.40 11.28 6.03
N LYS A 129 17.43 12.07 6.33
CA LYS A 129 18.81 11.60 6.22
C LYS A 129 18.99 10.33 7.06
N ASP A 130 19.57 9.32 6.44
CA ASP A 130 19.84 8.01 7.06
C ASP A 130 18.58 7.23 7.50
N ALA A 131 17.39 7.58 7.01
CA ALA A 131 16.18 6.79 7.26
C ALA A 131 16.33 5.38 6.67
N GLU A 132 15.85 4.39 7.37
CA GLU A 132 16.02 2.97 7.03
C GLU A 132 14.67 2.27 7.05
N LEU A 133 14.55 1.20 6.26
CA LEU A 133 13.42 0.28 6.36
C LEU A 133 13.95 -1.16 6.41
N ILE A 134 13.09 -2.07 6.81
CA ILE A 134 13.36 -3.50 6.81
C ILE A 134 12.54 -4.14 5.69
N ASN A 135 13.19 -4.95 4.85
CA ASN A 135 12.53 -5.70 3.79
C ASN A 135 13.27 -7.02 3.59
N GLY A 136 12.71 -8.09 4.16
CA GLY A 136 13.25 -9.43 4.05
C GLY A 136 14.45 -9.72 4.97
N PHE A 137 15.17 -10.74 4.64
CA PHE A 137 16.33 -11.22 5.41
C PHE A 137 17.65 -10.84 4.75
N SER A 138 18.70 -10.63 5.55
CA SER A 138 20.03 -10.29 5.09
C SER A 138 20.91 -11.52 4.85
N LYS A 139 20.49 -12.68 5.36
CA LYS A 139 21.20 -13.96 5.21
C LYS A 139 20.21 -15.11 5.29
N SER A 140 20.61 -16.26 4.76
CA SER A 140 19.82 -17.49 4.83
C SER A 140 19.73 -17.95 6.28
N ILE A 141 18.51 -18.15 6.76
CA ILE A 141 18.24 -18.69 8.10
C ILE A 141 17.08 -19.69 8.03
N SER A 142 17.05 -20.61 8.97
CA SER A 142 15.93 -21.51 9.15
C SER A 142 14.86 -20.88 10.04
N ARG A 143 13.70 -21.51 10.08
CA ARG A 143 12.61 -21.13 10.99
C ARG A 143 13.09 -21.17 12.46
N GLU A 144 13.83 -22.21 12.81
CA GLU A 144 14.35 -22.41 14.17
C GLU A 144 15.35 -21.31 14.56
N GLU A 145 16.20 -20.93 13.62
CA GLU A 145 17.14 -19.82 13.82
C GLU A 145 16.41 -18.49 13.99
N PHE A 146 15.35 -18.25 13.20
CA PHE A 146 14.51 -17.06 13.34
C PHE A 146 13.93 -16.99 14.76
N ILE A 147 13.34 -18.09 15.23
CA ILE A 147 12.75 -18.17 16.58
C ILE A 147 13.82 -17.86 17.63
N ALA A 148 15.01 -18.45 17.49
CA ALA A 148 16.12 -18.20 18.42
C ALA A 148 16.53 -16.71 18.43
N HIS A 149 16.59 -16.07 17.26
CA HIS A 149 16.89 -14.62 17.17
C HIS A 149 15.79 -13.78 17.83
N LEU A 150 14.53 -14.16 17.65
CA LEU A 150 13.41 -13.47 18.25
C LEU A 150 13.47 -13.57 19.79
N ASP A 151 13.66 -14.77 20.32
CA ASP A 151 13.74 -15.03 21.77
C ASP A 151 14.92 -14.32 22.42
N ASN A 152 16.04 -14.23 21.72
CA ASN A 152 17.26 -13.60 22.23
C ASN A 152 17.32 -12.09 22.00
N GLY A 153 16.31 -11.50 21.32
CA GLY A 153 16.28 -10.07 21.03
C GLY A 153 17.32 -9.64 20.01
N THR A 154 17.79 -10.55 19.16
CA THR A 154 18.81 -10.29 18.12
C THR A 154 18.23 -10.34 16.71
N LEU A 155 16.94 -10.10 16.58
CA LEU A 155 16.22 -10.21 15.28
C LEU A 155 16.86 -9.31 14.20
N LYS A 156 17.32 -8.10 14.57
CA LYS A 156 17.98 -7.18 13.62
C LYS A 156 19.23 -7.77 12.96
N ASP A 157 19.89 -8.76 13.58
CA ASP A 157 21.13 -9.35 13.03
C ASP A 157 20.87 -10.19 11.78
N VAL A 158 19.61 -10.54 11.52
CA VAL A 158 19.23 -11.39 10.39
C VAL A 158 18.31 -10.69 9.40
N LEU A 159 17.79 -9.51 9.75
CA LEU A 159 16.90 -8.74 8.87
C LEU A 159 17.70 -7.86 7.89
N ASN A 160 17.16 -7.68 6.68
CA ASN A 160 17.75 -6.78 5.69
C ASN A 160 17.28 -5.36 5.99
N VAL A 161 18.22 -4.53 6.46
CA VAL A 161 17.98 -3.12 6.77
C VAL A 161 18.57 -2.29 5.64
N GLU A 162 17.76 -1.46 5.01
CA GLU A 162 18.19 -0.64 3.87
C GLU A 162 17.97 0.84 4.12
N LYS A 163 18.99 1.65 3.86
CA LYS A 163 18.83 3.11 3.79
C LYS A 163 18.04 3.46 2.54
N VAL A 164 17.14 4.41 2.68
CA VAL A 164 16.22 4.77 1.59
C VAL A 164 16.25 6.25 1.25
N LYS A 165 15.82 6.53 0.01
CA LYS A 165 15.72 7.90 -0.53
C LYS A 165 14.38 8.05 -1.24
N ALA A 166 13.95 9.30 -1.38
CA ALA A 166 12.76 9.63 -2.16
C ALA A 166 12.88 9.05 -3.58
N GLY A 167 11.79 8.49 -4.08
CA GLY A 167 11.70 7.88 -5.40
C GLY A 167 12.02 6.39 -5.43
N GLU A 168 12.54 5.82 -4.35
CA GLU A 168 12.82 4.38 -4.31
C GLU A 168 11.52 3.59 -4.10
N VAL A 169 11.48 2.39 -4.66
CA VAL A 169 10.30 1.54 -4.69
C VAL A 169 10.65 0.14 -4.20
N PHE A 170 9.75 -0.44 -3.42
CA PHE A 170 9.91 -1.77 -2.82
C PHE A 170 8.65 -2.61 -3.04
N ASN A 171 8.84 -3.87 -3.45
CA ASN A 171 7.76 -4.86 -3.48
C ASN A 171 7.76 -5.61 -2.16
N ILE A 172 6.60 -5.70 -1.52
CA ILE A 172 6.41 -6.39 -0.23
C ILE A 172 5.35 -7.49 -0.45
N PRO A 173 5.75 -8.62 -1.02
CA PRO A 173 4.80 -9.72 -1.20
C PRO A 173 4.44 -10.35 0.16
N THR A 174 3.32 -11.03 0.20
CA THR A 174 2.93 -11.81 1.39
C THR A 174 4.05 -12.76 1.80
N GLY A 175 4.19 -12.99 3.11
CA GLY A 175 5.28 -13.79 3.66
C GLY A 175 6.57 -13.02 3.87
N ARG A 176 6.71 -11.80 3.32
CA ARG A 176 7.93 -10.99 3.45
C ARG A 176 7.93 -10.22 4.78
N VAL A 177 8.93 -10.49 5.64
CA VAL A 177 9.12 -9.70 6.87
C VAL A 177 9.52 -8.27 6.49
N HIS A 178 8.91 -7.28 7.13
CA HIS A 178 9.17 -5.87 6.78
C HIS A 178 8.85 -4.93 7.93
N SER A 179 9.39 -3.70 7.83
CA SER A 179 9.05 -2.60 8.73
C SER A 179 9.46 -1.28 8.07
N ILE A 180 8.64 -0.25 8.24
CA ILE A 180 8.97 1.11 7.80
C ILE A 180 9.64 1.81 8.98
N GLY A 181 10.83 2.33 8.76
CA GLY A 181 11.56 3.03 9.81
C GLY A 181 11.21 4.50 9.91
N LYS A 182 11.59 5.08 11.01
CA LYS A 182 11.40 6.49 11.34
C LYS A 182 11.93 7.41 10.23
N GLY A 183 11.21 8.48 9.95
CA GLY A 183 11.61 9.53 9.03
C GLY A 183 11.16 9.30 7.59
N ILE A 184 10.40 8.24 7.33
CA ILE A 184 9.92 7.89 5.98
C ILE A 184 8.47 8.34 5.81
N LEU A 185 8.20 8.99 4.66
CA LEU A 185 6.86 9.26 4.16
C LEU A 185 6.73 8.48 2.85
N LEU A 186 5.78 7.56 2.76
CA LEU A 186 5.63 6.74 1.56
C LEU A 186 4.16 6.57 1.14
N ALA A 187 3.96 6.21 -0.12
CA ALA A 187 2.69 5.74 -0.64
C ALA A 187 2.72 4.21 -0.63
N GLU A 188 1.67 3.60 -0.10
CA GLU A 188 1.50 2.15 -0.06
C GLU A 188 0.29 1.77 -0.90
N ILE A 189 0.52 0.89 -1.85
CA ILE A 189 -0.53 0.29 -2.68
C ILE A 189 -0.64 -1.17 -2.26
N GLN A 190 -1.84 -1.61 -1.87
CA GLN A 190 -2.04 -2.96 -1.35
C GLN A 190 -3.41 -3.52 -1.67
N GLN A 191 -3.57 -4.83 -1.51
CA GLN A 191 -4.87 -5.47 -1.52
C GLN A 191 -5.73 -4.92 -0.36
N THR A 192 -7.06 -5.03 -0.50
CA THR A 192 -8.02 -4.62 0.54
C THR A 192 -7.94 -5.58 1.74
N SER A 193 -7.05 -5.25 2.66
CA SER A 193 -6.83 -6.03 3.89
C SER A 193 -6.21 -5.14 4.95
N ASP A 194 -6.60 -5.33 6.20
CA ASP A 194 -5.96 -4.67 7.34
C ASP A 194 -5.29 -5.69 8.29
N ILE A 195 -5.06 -6.91 7.80
CA ILE A 195 -4.47 -7.99 8.60
C ILE A 195 -2.96 -7.80 8.72
N THR A 196 -2.48 -7.79 9.94
CA THR A 196 -1.05 -7.64 10.25
C THR A 196 -0.65 -8.65 11.32
N TYR A 197 0.31 -9.51 11.00
CA TYR A 197 0.94 -10.38 11.99
C TYR A 197 2.18 -9.68 12.52
N ARG A 198 2.02 -9.06 13.70
CA ARG A 198 3.06 -8.27 14.36
C ARG A 198 4.05 -9.20 15.05
N ILE A 199 5.34 -9.05 14.71
CA ILE A 199 6.43 -9.88 15.22
C ILE A 199 7.12 -9.19 16.41
N PHE A 200 7.42 -7.88 16.25
CA PHE A 200 8.14 -7.10 17.25
C PHE A 200 7.72 -5.63 17.16
N ASP A 201 7.47 -4.99 18.28
CA ASP A 201 6.96 -3.61 18.33
C ASP A 201 7.81 -2.68 19.20
N TRP A 202 9.12 -2.90 19.20
CA TRP A 202 10.09 -2.01 19.85
C TRP A 202 9.86 -1.85 21.36
N ASN A 203 9.13 -2.76 22.00
CA ASN A 203 8.77 -2.71 23.43
C ASN A 203 8.10 -1.39 23.83
N ARG A 204 7.35 -0.78 22.92
CA ARG A 204 6.65 0.49 23.19
C ARG A 204 5.18 0.26 23.45
N LYS A 205 4.57 1.23 24.13
CA LYS A 205 3.14 1.25 24.40
C LYS A 205 2.40 2.02 23.31
N ASP A 206 1.16 1.65 23.08
CA ASP A 206 0.26 2.35 22.16
C ASP A 206 -0.24 3.67 22.79
N LEU A 207 -1.14 4.37 22.07
CA LEU A 207 -1.69 5.67 22.52
C LEU A 207 -2.51 5.56 23.79
N ASN A 208 -2.94 4.35 24.17
CA ASN A 208 -3.73 4.08 25.38
C ASN A 208 -2.86 3.57 26.53
N GLY A 209 -1.55 3.46 26.32
CA GLY A 209 -0.60 2.99 27.33
C GLY A 209 -0.44 1.48 27.41
N ASN A 210 -0.98 0.73 26.45
CA ASN A 210 -0.92 -0.74 26.43
C ASN A 210 0.10 -1.23 25.41
N TYR A 211 0.71 -2.37 25.66
CA TYR A 211 1.53 -3.03 24.63
C TYR A 211 0.60 -3.62 23.58
N ARG A 212 0.92 -3.40 22.30
CA ARG A 212 0.15 -3.96 21.19
C ARG A 212 0.39 -5.47 21.13
N GLU A 213 -0.66 -6.20 20.81
CA GLU A 213 -0.59 -7.66 20.67
C GLU A 213 0.43 -8.07 19.62
N LEU A 214 1.21 -9.09 19.93
CA LEU A 214 2.12 -9.75 18.99
C LEU A 214 1.43 -11.02 18.47
N HIS A 215 1.69 -11.35 17.20
CA HIS A 215 1.04 -12.46 16.52
C HIS A 215 2.12 -13.46 16.06
N THR A 216 3.02 -13.82 16.97
CA THR A 216 4.25 -14.55 16.67
C THR A 216 3.98 -15.89 15.96
N ASP A 217 3.02 -16.67 16.46
CA ASP A 217 2.71 -17.99 15.90
C ASP A 217 2.16 -17.86 14.47
N PHE A 218 1.24 -16.92 14.25
CA PHE A 218 0.71 -16.64 12.91
C PHE A 218 1.83 -16.17 11.98
N ALA A 219 2.69 -15.27 12.46
CA ALA A 219 3.79 -14.73 11.66
C ALA A 219 4.73 -15.86 11.21
N ILE A 220 5.16 -16.70 12.16
CA ILE A 220 6.09 -17.81 11.87
C ILE A 220 5.48 -18.77 10.83
N SER A 221 4.16 -18.98 10.87
CA SER A 221 3.51 -19.91 9.94
C SER A 221 3.52 -19.43 8.48
N VAL A 222 3.57 -18.10 8.26
CA VAL A 222 3.50 -17.52 6.90
C VAL A 222 4.83 -16.94 6.41
N LEU A 223 5.84 -16.80 7.26
CA LEU A 223 7.13 -16.21 6.87
C LEU A 223 7.81 -16.99 5.74
N ASN A 224 8.24 -16.25 4.73
CA ASN A 224 9.07 -16.76 3.63
C ASN A 224 10.52 -16.34 3.91
N PHE A 225 11.40 -17.35 4.06
CA PHE A 225 12.81 -17.15 4.40
C PHE A 225 13.73 -17.01 3.18
N GLU A 226 13.16 -16.95 1.96
CA GLU A 226 13.96 -16.80 0.74
C GLU A 226 14.67 -15.47 0.69
N LEU A 227 15.96 -15.52 0.34
CA LEU A 227 16.75 -14.31 0.10
C LEU A 227 16.49 -13.75 -1.29
N GLN A 228 16.55 -12.44 -1.41
CA GLN A 228 16.56 -11.75 -2.69
C GLN A 228 17.94 -11.12 -2.90
N SER A 229 18.36 -11.06 -4.15
CA SER A 229 19.62 -10.39 -4.51
C SER A 229 19.49 -8.86 -4.41
N ASP A 230 18.31 -8.35 -4.63
CA ASP A 230 17.98 -6.93 -4.49
C ASP A 230 16.51 -6.80 -4.09
N TYR A 231 16.24 -6.01 -3.08
CA TYR A 231 14.90 -5.77 -2.59
C TYR A 231 14.25 -4.52 -3.19
N LYS A 232 15.05 -3.66 -3.86
CA LYS A 232 14.54 -2.46 -4.54
C LYS A 232 14.08 -2.80 -5.95
N LEU A 233 13.02 -2.14 -6.39
CA LEU A 233 12.58 -2.23 -7.78
C LEU A 233 13.26 -1.12 -8.59
N ASN A 234 13.76 -1.49 -9.77
CA ASN A 234 14.31 -0.53 -10.72
C ASN A 234 13.23 -0.14 -11.72
N TYR A 235 13.08 1.15 -11.98
CA TYR A 235 12.10 1.65 -12.95
C TYR A 235 12.66 2.89 -13.65
N SER A 236 12.12 3.19 -14.84
CA SER A 236 12.43 4.42 -15.57
C SER A 236 11.61 5.58 -14.99
N SER A 237 12.14 6.80 -15.10
CA SER A 237 11.40 8.01 -14.72
C SER A 237 11.42 9.03 -15.87
N GLU A 238 11.25 8.54 -17.10
CA GLU A 238 11.23 9.42 -18.28
C GLU A 238 9.99 10.33 -18.26
N LEU A 239 10.23 11.59 -18.57
CA LEU A 239 9.23 12.66 -18.46
C LEU A 239 8.15 12.51 -19.54
N ASN A 240 6.90 12.80 -19.17
CA ASN A 240 5.73 12.85 -20.06
C ASN A 240 5.38 11.50 -20.69
N GLN A 241 5.68 10.41 -20.01
CA GLN A 241 5.26 9.09 -20.46
C GLN A 241 5.03 8.16 -19.26
N THR A 242 4.36 7.05 -19.52
CA THR A 242 4.12 6.00 -18.55
C THR A 242 5.39 5.17 -18.37
N ASN A 243 5.85 5.03 -17.14
CA ASN A 243 7.02 4.25 -16.78
C ASN A 243 6.57 3.10 -15.88
N ALA A 244 6.70 1.86 -16.33
CA ALA A 244 6.28 0.69 -15.57
C ALA A 244 7.13 0.53 -14.32
N ILE A 245 6.49 0.28 -13.19
CA ILE A 245 7.15 -0.05 -11.91
C ILE A 245 6.97 -1.54 -11.59
N LEU A 246 5.71 -1.97 -11.46
CA LEU A 246 5.38 -3.32 -11.00
C LEU A 246 4.06 -3.78 -11.61
N ALA A 247 4.04 -5.02 -12.05
CA ALA A 247 2.79 -5.69 -12.42
C ALA A 247 2.77 -7.06 -11.75
N ASN A 248 1.71 -7.36 -11.03
CA ASN A 248 1.48 -8.66 -10.44
C ASN A 248 -0.02 -9.03 -10.59
N LYS A 249 -0.44 -10.14 -10.04
CA LYS A 249 -1.84 -10.59 -10.19
C LYS A 249 -2.85 -9.76 -9.38
N TYR A 250 -2.37 -8.84 -8.56
CA TYR A 250 -3.23 -8.02 -7.68
C TYR A 250 -3.39 -6.60 -8.17
N PHE A 251 -2.31 -6.02 -8.70
CA PHE A 251 -2.31 -4.64 -9.20
C PHE A 251 -1.11 -4.38 -10.10
N THR A 252 -1.28 -3.40 -10.97
CA THR A 252 -0.21 -2.84 -11.80
C THR A 252 0.00 -1.39 -11.37
N VAL A 253 1.27 -0.98 -11.23
CA VAL A 253 1.63 0.39 -10.84
C VAL A 253 2.64 0.94 -11.85
N ASN A 254 2.34 2.16 -12.31
CA ASN A 254 3.22 2.93 -13.19
C ASN A 254 3.55 4.27 -12.56
N TYR A 255 4.71 4.80 -12.91
CA TYR A 255 5.16 6.15 -12.53
C TYR A 255 4.96 7.09 -13.72
N LEU A 256 4.39 8.26 -13.46
CA LEU A 256 4.22 9.32 -14.46
C LEU A 256 4.73 10.64 -13.88
N GLU A 257 5.65 11.31 -14.57
CA GLU A 257 6.09 12.67 -14.26
C GLU A 257 5.73 13.55 -15.46
N ILE A 258 4.81 14.50 -15.23
CA ILE A 258 4.25 15.29 -16.32
C ILE A 258 4.52 16.78 -16.09
N UNK A 259 5.00 17.34 -17.17
CA UNK A 259 5.32 18.72 -17.04
C UNK A 259 4.56 19.57 -17.99
N UNK A 260 4.01 18.84 -19.09
CA UNK A 260 3.28 19.50 -20.12
C UNK A 260 2.06 18.67 -20.47
N UNK A 261 1.30 19.02 -21.19
CA UNK A 261 0.15 18.34 -21.55
C UNK A 261 0.55 17.00 -22.07
N UNK A 262 0.28 16.18 -21.47
CA UNK A 262 0.55 14.88 -21.88
C UNK A 262 -0.75 14.16 -21.92
N UNK A 263 -0.94 13.44 -22.74
CA UNK A 263 -2.01 12.59 -22.83
C UNK A 263 -1.55 11.31 -22.30
N UNK A 264 -1.86 11.07 -21.46
CA UNK A 264 -1.60 9.88 -20.83
C UNK A 264 -2.69 8.97 -21.24
N UNK A 265 -2.40 8.23 -21.80
CA UNK A 265 -3.24 7.22 -22.13
C UNK A 265 -3.31 6.40 -20.97
N UNK A 266 -3.89 6.58 -20.38
CA UNK A 266 -4.15 5.79 -19.31
C UNK A 266 -4.67 4.56 -19.87
N UNK A 267 -4.01 3.95 -19.91
CA UNK A 267 -4.33 2.76 -20.40
C UNK A 267 -5.27 2.12 -19.50
N UNK A 268 -5.94 2.56 -19.28
CA UNK A 268 -6.94 1.99 -18.52
C UNK A 268 -7.41 0.89 -19.30
N UNK A 269 -6.86 0.17 -19.06
CA UNK A 269 -7.09 -1.00 -19.76
C UNK A 269 -8.42 -1.51 -19.60
N UNK A 270 -8.93 -1.04 -19.40
CA UNK A 270 -10.20 -1.62 -19.25
C UNK A 270 -10.96 -1.55 -20.48
N UNK A 271 -11.37 -2.23 -20.50
CA UNK A 271 -12.18 -2.52 -21.55
C UNK A 271 -12.62 -1.35 -22.37
N UNK A 272 -12.85 -1.42 -23.02
CA UNK A 272 -13.44 -0.78 -23.99
C UNK A 272 -13.53 0.69 -24.08
N UNK A 273 -13.32 1.12 -23.27
CA UNK A 273 -13.42 2.49 -23.46
C UNK A 273 -12.08 3.09 -23.18
N UNK A 274 -11.53 3.20 -23.78
CA UNK A 274 -10.38 3.87 -23.63
C UNK A 274 -10.72 5.17 -23.15
N UNK A 275 -10.69 5.30 -22.24
CA UNK A 275 -10.82 6.45 -21.66
C UNK A 275 -9.55 7.10 -21.80
N LEU A 276 -9.50 7.95 -22.56
CA LEU A 276 -8.38 8.85 -22.66
C LEU A 276 -8.46 9.87 -21.53
N VAL A 277 -7.56 9.76 -20.58
CA VAL A 277 -7.46 10.74 -19.50
C VAL A 277 -6.46 11.81 -19.95
N ASN A 278 -6.94 13.03 -20.10
CA ASN A 278 -6.07 14.16 -20.38
C ASN A 278 -5.59 14.79 -19.07
N ILE A 279 -4.32 14.63 -18.79
CA ILE A 279 -3.70 15.24 -17.61
C ILE A 279 -2.99 16.51 -18.08
N ASN A 280 -3.42 17.64 -17.55
CA ASN A 280 -2.87 18.95 -17.94
C ASN A 280 -2.46 19.72 -16.67
N PRO A 281 -1.33 19.35 -16.09
CA PRO A 281 -0.89 19.97 -14.83
C PRO A 281 -0.45 21.42 -15.04
N LYS A 282 -0.72 22.27 -14.05
CA LYS A 282 -0.26 23.67 -14.05
C LYS A 282 1.23 23.78 -13.72
N THR A 283 1.76 22.77 -13.07
CA THR A 283 3.18 22.66 -12.68
C THR A 283 3.61 21.22 -12.91
N LYS A 284 4.92 20.98 -12.92
CA LYS A 284 5.46 19.63 -12.96
C LYS A 284 4.80 18.81 -11.84
N SER A 285 4.22 17.68 -12.17
CA SER A 285 3.47 16.85 -11.23
C SER A 285 3.84 15.38 -11.38
N THR A 286 3.89 14.68 -10.25
CA THR A 286 4.19 13.25 -10.19
C THR A 286 2.94 12.49 -9.81
N PHE A 287 2.72 11.36 -10.47
CA PHE A 287 1.56 10.49 -10.24
C PHE A 287 2.02 9.03 -10.16
N LEU A 288 1.32 8.27 -9.34
CA LEU A 288 1.32 6.81 -9.44
C LEU A 288 -0.02 6.43 -10.09
N GLU A 289 0.05 5.76 -11.23
CA GLU A 289 -1.12 5.18 -11.89
C GLU A 289 -1.25 3.74 -11.36
N VAL A 290 -2.42 3.40 -10.83
CA VAL A 290 -2.67 2.08 -10.26
C VAL A 290 -3.91 1.49 -10.91
N TYR A 291 -3.82 0.24 -11.37
CA TYR A 291 -4.99 -0.46 -11.92
C TYR A 291 -4.85 -1.97 -11.73
N ILE A 292 -5.92 -2.70 -12.01
CA ILE A 292 -5.95 -4.14 -11.90
C ILE A 292 -6.12 -4.74 -13.31
N GLU A 293 -5.23 -5.66 -13.67
CA GLU A 293 -5.36 -6.46 -14.88
C GLU A 293 -5.71 -7.89 -14.47
N ILE A 294 -6.85 -8.37 -14.93
CA ILE A 294 -7.23 -9.76 -14.73
C ILE A 294 -7.02 -10.48 -16.07
N PRO A 295 -6.09 -11.42 -16.15
CA PRO A 295 -5.88 -12.18 -17.39
C PRO A 295 -7.16 -12.92 -17.80
N GLN A 296 -7.45 -12.94 -19.11
CA GLN A 296 -8.66 -13.61 -19.63
C GLN A 296 -8.73 -15.11 -19.31
N THR A 297 -7.61 -15.71 -18.93
CA THR A 297 -7.53 -17.13 -18.58
C THR A 297 -8.03 -17.46 -17.16
N ASP A 298 -8.28 -16.42 -16.34
CA ASP A 298 -8.72 -16.60 -14.96
C ASP A 298 -10.24 -16.39 -14.78
N VAL A 299 -10.99 -16.39 -15.89
CA VAL A 299 -12.45 -16.23 -15.88
C VAL A 299 -13.12 -17.58 -16.15
N ASP A 300 -12.83 -18.60 -15.32
CA ASP A 300 -13.51 -19.91 -15.35
C ASP A 300 -14.09 -20.25 -13.97
#